data_ae93867febcab87905201fac7f4fc2d6
#
_entry.id   ae93867febcab87905201fac7f4fc2d6
#
_cell.length_a   1.000
_cell.length_b   1.000
_cell.length_c   1.000
_cell.angle_alpha   90.00
_cell.angle_beta   90.00
_cell.angle_gamma   90.00
#
_symmetry.space_group_name_H-M   'P 1'
#
loop_
_entity.id
_entity.type
_entity.pdbx_description
1 polymer ?
#
loop_
_entity_poly.entity_id
_entity_poly.type
_entity_poly.pdbx_seq_one_letter_code
_entity_poly.pdbx_strand_id
1 'polypeptide(L)'
;LNVCLIDVDSKIPNLALMKASTWHKQRGDSVKLGYDPLFDHPDLCYVSKIFDFSPEPEYLPDCEILRGGSGYSLTARMPFDDGVTYDRIMPDYELYRAKYPNIDYALGRFTRGCPNRCPWCVVWRMDGNEVRHVADLNDFWCGQKVVRLLDDNIMADEDEFVADCKQLHDANVRVIWEALDIRRVNDRTAQALASVKQEKSIHFAWDSKAQGGWAERGIETLKRNGIKPYRLMFYVLVGHSTTPEYDMHRIMTLHKLGVNPFVMPFNKSDPYQHHLARWCNNKFVFKKTSFDEYEPWVKYRKSLDGPSGPSL
;
A
#
# COMPACT_ATOMS: atom_id res chain seq x y z
N LEU A 1 -33.02 4.33 4.61
CA LEU A 1 -32.27 5.58 4.40
C LEU A 1 -31.75 5.67 2.97
N ASN A 2 -31.56 6.88 2.47
CA ASN A 2 -30.76 7.17 1.29
C ASN A 2 -29.35 7.54 1.75
N VAL A 3 -28.35 6.71 1.41
CA VAL A 3 -26.97 6.85 1.89
C VAL A 3 -26.07 7.24 0.72
N CYS A 4 -25.34 8.34 0.90
CA CYS A 4 -24.34 8.80 -0.04
C CYS A 4 -22.93 8.40 0.42
N LEU A 5 -22.09 7.92 -0.49
CA LEU A 5 -20.70 7.58 -0.24
C LEU A 5 -19.80 8.45 -1.13
N ILE A 6 -18.95 9.28 -0.54
CA ILE A 6 -18.03 10.16 -1.25
C ILE A 6 -16.59 9.64 -1.05
N ASP A 7 -15.97 9.23 -2.14
CA ASP A 7 -14.57 8.79 -2.21
C ASP A 7 -13.72 9.94 -2.78
N VAL A 8 -12.99 10.63 -1.91
CA VAL A 8 -12.27 11.86 -2.25
C VAL A 8 -11.07 11.59 -3.16
N ASP A 9 -10.22 10.62 -2.80
CA ASP A 9 -8.88 10.51 -3.38
C ASP A 9 -8.37 9.08 -3.59
N SER A 10 -9.22 8.05 -3.44
CA SER A 10 -8.81 6.67 -3.62
C SER A 10 -8.48 6.36 -5.09
N LYS A 11 -7.34 5.73 -5.31
CA LYS A 11 -6.89 5.27 -6.65
C LYS A 11 -7.31 3.84 -6.98
N ILE A 12 -7.87 3.15 -6.02
CA ILE A 12 -8.48 1.83 -6.11
C ILE A 12 -9.82 1.88 -5.38
N PRO A 13 -10.72 0.90 -5.52
CA PRO A 13 -11.94 0.86 -4.72
C PRO A 13 -11.66 1.02 -3.24
N ASN A 14 -12.41 1.88 -2.58
CA ASN A 14 -12.24 2.14 -1.15
C ASN A 14 -12.94 1.05 -0.35
N LEU A 15 -12.15 0.17 0.28
CA LEU A 15 -12.68 -0.99 1.01
C LEU A 15 -13.66 -0.59 2.13
N ALA A 16 -13.41 0.53 2.82
CA ALA A 16 -14.29 0.98 3.89
C ALA A 16 -15.67 1.39 3.36
N LEU A 17 -15.71 2.11 2.23
CA LEU A 17 -16.97 2.49 1.58
C LEU A 17 -17.70 1.28 0.97
N MET A 18 -16.96 0.30 0.43
CA MET A 18 -17.55 -0.95 -0.07
C MET A 18 -18.24 -1.73 1.07
N LYS A 19 -17.61 -1.81 2.24
CA LYS A 19 -18.20 -2.45 3.43
C LYS A 19 -19.40 -1.66 3.97
N ALA A 20 -19.31 -0.32 3.98
CA ALA A 20 -20.44 0.54 4.33
C ALA A 20 -21.64 0.31 3.40
N SER A 21 -21.39 0.20 2.11
CA SER A 21 -22.44 -0.12 1.13
C SER A 21 -23.14 -1.45 1.46
N THR A 22 -22.38 -2.50 1.69
CA THR A 22 -22.95 -3.81 2.05
C THR A 22 -23.77 -3.72 3.35
N TRP A 23 -23.21 -3.09 4.38
CA TRP A 23 -23.85 -2.96 5.68
C TRP A 23 -25.20 -2.26 5.60
N HIS A 24 -25.29 -1.17 4.85
CA HIS A 24 -26.52 -0.42 4.63
C HIS A 24 -27.52 -1.19 3.74
N LYS A 25 -27.07 -1.75 2.62
CA LYS A 25 -27.94 -2.53 1.73
C LYS A 25 -28.60 -3.73 2.42
N GLN A 26 -27.86 -4.41 3.32
CA GLN A 26 -28.43 -5.50 4.14
C GLN A 26 -29.54 -5.04 5.09
N ARG A 27 -29.65 -3.76 5.38
CA ARG A 27 -30.71 -3.12 6.21
C ARG A 27 -31.83 -2.50 5.37
N GLY A 28 -31.78 -2.66 4.06
CA GLY A 28 -32.79 -2.12 3.16
C GLY A 28 -32.57 -0.66 2.79
N ASP A 29 -31.40 -0.10 3.08
CA ASP A 29 -31.06 1.28 2.69
C ASP A 29 -30.67 1.36 1.19
N SER A 30 -30.96 2.47 0.56
CA SER A 30 -30.49 2.80 -0.78
C SER A 30 -29.11 3.44 -0.69
N VAL A 31 -28.11 2.93 -1.43
CA VAL A 31 -26.72 3.40 -1.38
C VAL A 31 -26.25 3.84 -2.75
N LYS A 32 -25.64 5.02 -2.83
CA LYS A 32 -25.05 5.59 -4.04
C LYS A 32 -23.60 6.04 -3.79
N LEU A 33 -22.71 5.73 -4.73
CA LEU A 33 -21.36 6.30 -4.78
C LEU A 33 -21.37 7.62 -5.53
N GLY A 34 -20.84 8.67 -4.93
CA GLY A 34 -20.86 10.04 -5.45
C GLY A 34 -22.10 10.80 -5.01
N TYR A 35 -22.06 12.11 -5.20
CA TYR A 35 -23.13 13.06 -4.85
C TYR A 35 -23.38 14.03 -5.99
N ASP A 36 -24.64 14.15 -6.38
CA ASP A 36 -25.10 15.15 -7.34
C ASP A 36 -25.99 16.16 -6.60
N PRO A 37 -25.57 17.44 -6.46
CA PRO A 37 -26.31 18.43 -5.68
C PRO A 37 -27.69 18.81 -6.27
N LEU A 38 -27.94 18.45 -7.53
CA LEU A 38 -29.22 18.75 -8.17
C LEU A 38 -30.27 17.64 -7.99
N PHE A 39 -29.82 16.40 -7.84
CA PHE A 39 -30.70 15.23 -7.87
C PHE A 39 -30.67 14.37 -6.62
N ASP A 40 -29.63 14.48 -5.80
CA ASP A 40 -29.46 13.61 -4.64
C ASP A 40 -29.90 14.32 -3.36
N HIS A 41 -30.75 13.64 -2.57
CA HIS A 41 -31.21 14.09 -1.26
C HIS A 41 -30.92 12.95 -0.24
N PRO A 42 -29.66 12.74 0.16
CA PRO A 42 -29.32 11.69 1.11
C PRO A 42 -29.72 12.07 2.53
N ASP A 43 -30.06 11.04 3.33
CA ASP A 43 -30.29 11.16 4.77
C ASP A 43 -28.97 11.10 5.55
N LEU A 44 -27.95 10.42 4.98
CA LEU A 44 -26.63 10.20 5.58
C LEU A 44 -25.55 10.20 4.50
N CYS A 45 -24.41 10.80 4.80
CA CYS A 45 -23.26 10.84 3.90
C CYS A 45 -21.97 10.38 4.59
N TYR A 46 -21.28 9.41 4.00
CA TYR A 46 -19.91 9.04 4.38
C TYR A 46 -18.91 9.69 3.43
N VAL A 47 -17.94 10.42 3.96
CA VAL A 47 -16.86 11.04 3.18
C VAL A 47 -15.54 10.39 3.59
N SER A 48 -14.88 9.69 2.67
CA SER A 48 -13.61 9.02 2.92
C SER A 48 -12.47 9.70 2.18
N LYS A 49 -11.42 10.08 2.92
CA LYS A 49 -10.19 10.70 2.42
C LYS A 49 -8.96 9.96 2.95
N ILE A 50 -8.03 9.62 2.07
CA ILE A 50 -6.82 8.85 2.41
C ILE A 50 -5.65 9.78 2.73
N PHE A 51 -5.49 10.88 1.97
CA PHE A 51 -4.36 11.80 2.14
C PHE A 51 -4.84 13.12 2.74
N ASP A 52 -4.13 13.62 3.77
CA ASP A 52 -4.42 14.88 4.46
C ASP A 52 -4.32 16.10 3.55
N PHE A 53 -3.44 16.07 2.54
CA PHE A 53 -3.25 17.14 1.56
C PHE A 53 -4.30 17.15 0.42
N SER A 54 -5.16 16.15 0.33
CA SER A 54 -6.22 16.15 -0.69
C SER A 54 -7.28 17.22 -0.38
N PRO A 55 -7.77 17.96 -1.39
CA PRO A 55 -8.80 18.97 -1.18
C PRO A 55 -10.11 18.35 -0.68
N GLU A 56 -10.91 19.15 0.01
CA GLU A 56 -12.28 18.75 0.35
C GLU A 56 -13.14 18.64 -0.91
N PRO A 57 -14.21 17.81 -0.87
CA PRO A 57 -15.19 17.79 -1.95
C PRO A 57 -15.80 19.18 -2.16
N GLU A 58 -15.99 19.58 -3.42
CA GLU A 58 -16.54 20.88 -3.78
C GLU A 58 -17.99 21.05 -3.28
N TYR A 59 -18.75 19.96 -3.33
CA TYR A 59 -20.14 19.94 -2.88
C TYR A 59 -20.35 18.82 -1.87
N LEU A 60 -21.07 19.13 -0.81
CA LEU A 60 -21.49 18.20 0.23
C LEU A 60 -23.01 18.33 0.43
N PRO A 61 -23.74 17.24 0.72
CA PRO A 61 -25.17 17.28 1.00
C PRO A 61 -25.48 17.96 2.34
N ASP A 62 -26.69 18.52 2.44
CA ASP A 62 -27.24 19.04 3.70
C ASP A 62 -27.91 17.91 4.49
N CYS A 63 -27.09 17.05 5.08
CA CYS A 63 -27.49 15.92 5.91
C CYS A 63 -26.40 15.61 6.94
N GLU A 64 -26.58 14.55 7.74
CA GLU A 64 -25.54 14.05 8.62
C GLU A 64 -24.33 13.59 7.78
N ILE A 65 -23.12 14.11 8.10
CA ILE A 65 -21.88 13.78 7.39
C ILE A 65 -20.89 13.11 8.35
N LEU A 66 -20.53 11.88 8.03
CA LEU A 66 -19.51 11.10 8.75
C LEU A 66 -18.21 11.08 7.94
N ARG A 67 -17.16 11.69 8.48
CA ARG A 67 -15.83 11.77 7.85
C ARG A 67 -14.91 10.70 8.38
N GLY A 68 -14.23 9.97 7.48
CA GLY A 68 -13.31 8.90 7.81
C GLY A 68 -12.15 8.77 6.84
N GLY A 69 -11.25 7.81 7.16
CA GLY A 69 -10.01 7.60 6.43
C GLY A 69 -8.84 8.39 7.02
N SER A 70 -7.61 7.97 6.72
CA SER A 70 -6.36 8.49 7.31
C SER A 70 -6.12 9.98 7.02
N GLY A 71 -6.74 10.54 5.98
CA GLY A 71 -6.67 11.96 5.64
C GLY A 71 -7.50 12.86 6.55
N TYR A 72 -8.49 12.31 7.28
CA TYR A 72 -9.25 13.04 8.29
C TYR A 72 -8.82 12.66 9.71
N SER A 73 -8.70 11.37 9.98
CA SER A 73 -8.36 10.87 11.31
C SER A 73 -7.76 9.48 11.23
N LEU A 74 -6.69 9.26 11.99
CA LEU A 74 -6.08 7.93 12.12
C LEU A 74 -6.89 6.99 13.02
N THR A 75 -7.79 7.52 13.84
CA THR A 75 -8.54 6.76 14.85
C THR A 75 -10.04 6.69 14.59
N ALA A 76 -10.55 7.45 13.60
CA ALA A 76 -11.97 7.36 13.25
C ALA A 76 -12.32 5.96 12.74
N ARG A 77 -13.44 5.44 13.24
CA ARG A 77 -14.00 4.15 12.83
C ARG A 77 -15.39 4.36 12.23
N MET A 78 -15.82 3.40 11.41
CA MET A 78 -17.22 3.38 10.98
C MET A 78 -18.14 3.20 12.19
N PRO A 79 -19.33 3.82 12.23
CA PRO A 79 -20.25 3.68 13.38
C PRO A 79 -20.65 2.25 13.72
N PHE A 80 -20.54 1.36 12.74
CA PHE A 80 -20.84 -0.07 12.85
C PHE A 80 -19.57 -0.95 12.94
N ASP A 81 -18.40 -0.35 13.12
CA ASP A 81 -17.14 -1.08 13.37
C ASP A 81 -17.06 -1.47 14.85
N ASP A 82 -17.45 -2.68 15.13
CA ASP A 82 -17.40 -3.28 16.46
C ASP A 82 -16.03 -3.88 16.81
N GLY A 83 -15.06 -3.74 15.90
CA GLY A 83 -13.71 -4.30 16.05
C GLY A 83 -13.63 -5.83 15.89
N VAL A 84 -14.75 -6.51 15.64
CA VAL A 84 -14.86 -7.96 15.51
C VAL A 84 -15.46 -8.39 14.18
N THR A 85 -16.65 -7.90 13.85
CA THR A 85 -17.39 -8.34 12.65
C THR A 85 -17.15 -7.44 11.43
N TYR A 86 -16.69 -6.21 11.64
CA TYR A 86 -16.50 -5.24 10.58
C TYR A 86 -15.61 -5.76 9.42
N ASP A 87 -14.48 -6.38 9.74
CA ASP A 87 -13.56 -6.87 8.71
C ASP A 87 -14.10 -8.08 7.94
N ARG A 88 -15.09 -8.76 8.47
CA ARG A 88 -15.80 -9.89 7.85
C ARG A 88 -16.99 -9.47 6.98
N ILE A 89 -17.31 -8.18 6.91
CA ILE A 89 -18.33 -7.69 6.00
C ILE A 89 -17.81 -7.82 4.58
N MET A 90 -18.52 -8.59 3.74
CA MET A 90 -18.20 -8.76 2.33
C MET A 90 -18.23 -7.40 1.61
N PRO A 91 -17.16 -6.99 0.89
CA PRO A 91 -17.17 -5.74 0.13
C PRO A 91 -18.20 -5.75 -0.98
N ASP A 92 -18.88 -4.63 -1.19
CA ASP A 92 -19.79 -4.45 -2.32
C ASP A 92 -18.99 -4.14 -3.61
N TYR A 93 -18.73 -5.18 -4.39
CA TYR A 93 -17.96 -5.07 -5.63
C TYR A 93 -18.70 -4.35 -6.75
N GLU A 94 -20.04 -4.23 -6.68
CA GLU A 94 -20.83 -3.50 -7.65
C GLU A 94 -20.72 -1.98 -7.46
N LEU A 95 -20.46 -1.52 -6.23
CA LEU A 95 -20.39 -0.09 -5.89
C LEU A 95 -19.43 0.70 -6.81
N TYR A 96 -18.31 0.11 -7.16
CA TYR A 96 -17.25 0.76 -7.95
C TYR A 96 -17.24 0.34 -9.43
N ARG A 97 -18.16 -0.48 -9.89
CA ARG A 97 -18.16 -1.02 -11.25
C ARG A 97 -18.16 0.07 -12.33
N ALA A 98 -18.94 1.11 -12.15
CA ALA A 98 -19.01 2.23 -13.10
C ALA A 98 -17.70 3.04 -13.15
N LYS A 99 -17.07 3.27 -11.99
CA LYS A 99 -15.80 4.03 -11.87
C LYS A 99 -14.59 3.22 -12.34
N TYR A 100 -14.60 1.90 -12.11
CA TYR A 100 -13.50 1.00 -12.40
C TYR A 100 -13.97 -0.27 -13.12
N PRO A 101 -14.44 -0.17 -14.39
CA PRO A 101 -15.04 -1.29 -15.10
C PRO A 101 -14.08 -2.48 -15.35
N ASN A 102 -12.77 -2.22 -15.32
CA ASN A 102 -11.73 -3.22 -15.57
C ASN A 102 -11.13 -3.81 -14.27
N ILE A 103 -11.61 -3.42 -13.10
CA ILE A 103 -11.16 -3.99 -11.84
C ILE A 103 -11.97 -5.24 -11.54
N ASP A 104 -11.30 -6.40 -11.62
CA ASP A 104 -11.85 -7.71 -11.32
C ASP A 104 -10.93 -8.44 -10.33
N TYR A 105 -10.76 -7.84 -9.15
CA TYR A 105 -10.04 -8.47 -8.04
C TYR A 105 -10.83 -8.33 -6.73
N ALA A 106 -10.67 -9.33 -5.86
CA ALA A 106 -11.11 -9.23 -4.48
C ALA A 106 -10.20 -8.30 -3.71
N LEU A 107 -10.76 -7.55 -2.78
CA LEU A 107 -10.06 -6.59 -1.94
C LEU A 107 -10.39 -6.85 -0.47
N GLY A 108 -9.37 -7.12 0.33
CA GLY A 108 -9.57 -7.41 1.74
C GLY A 108 -8.26 -7.47 2.51
N ARG A 109 -8.35 -7.97 3.72
CA ARG A 109 -7.21 -8.21 4.61
C ARG A 109 -7.50 -9.39 5.53
N PHE A 110 -6.46 -10.14 5.86
CA PHE A 110 -6.52 -11.18 6.89
C PHE A 110 -6.23 -10.62 8.27
N THR A 111 -5.29 -9.65 8.33
CA THR A 111 -4.76 -9.15 9.60
C THR A 111 -4.84 -7.62 9.70
N ARG A 112 -4.86 -7.12 10.93
CA ARG A 112 -4.67 -5.71 11.30
C ARG A 112 -3.58 -5.59 12.36
N GLY A 113 -2.94 -4.41 12.35
CA GLY A 113 -1.89 -4.06 13.28
C GLY A 113 -0.50 -4.46 12.82
N CYS A 114 0.52 -3.83 13.40
CA CYS A 114 1.92 -4.09 13.06
C CYS A 114 2.81 -3.92 14.29
N PRO A 115 3.63 -4.93 14.69
CA PRO A 115 4.48 -4.84 15.87
C PRO A 115 5.64 -3.87 15.69
N ASN A 116 5.88 -3.42 14.46
CA ASN A 116 6.98 -2.52 14.14
C ASN A 116 6.53 -1.07 14.33
N ARG A 117 7.08 -0.36 15.30
CA ARG A 117 6.81 1.07 15.55
C ARG A 117 7.73 1.94 14.70
N CYS A 118 7.71 1.79 13.38
CA CYS A 118 8.53 2.60 12.49
C CYS A 118 8.15 4.08 12.63
N PRO A 119 9.13 5.00 12.83
CA PRO A 119 8.83 6.42 13.12
C PRO A 119 8.06 7.13 12.00
N TRP A 120 8.24 6.70 10.76
CA TRP A 120 7.59 7.26 9.58
C TRP A 120 6.24 6.64 9.26
N CYS A 121 5.84 5.56 9.94
CA CYS A 121 4.64 4.78 9.62
C CYS A 121 3.48 5.19 10.53
N VAL A 122 2.29 5.29 9.95
CA VAL A 122 1.05 5.64 10.69
C VAL A 122 0.30 4.41 11.20
N VAL A 123 0.60 3.22 10.70
CA VAL A 123 -0.14 1.97 10.95
C VAL A 123 -0.31 1.67 12.43
N TRP A 124 0.78 1.73 13.22
CA TRP A 124 0.72 1.43 14.64
C TRP A 124 -0.12 2.43 15.46
N ARG A 125 -0.37 3.64 14.91
CA ARG A 125 -1.31 4.63 15.49
C ARG A 125 -2.75 4.37 15.04
N MET A 126 -2.91 3.78 13.87
CA MET A 126 -4.20 3.50 13.24
C MET A 126 -4.81 2.19 13.75
N ASP A 127 -4.08 1.11 13.62
CA ASP A 127 -4.57 -0.25 13.85
C ASP A 127 -3.90 -0.95 15.06
N GLY A 128 -2.98 -0.23 15.74
CA GLY A 128 -2.28 -0.73 16.91
C GLY A 128 -0.99 -1.50 16.59
N ASN A 129 -0.33 -1.94 17.65
CA ASN A 129 0.93 -2.68 17.55
C ASN A 129 0.80 -4.18 17.88
N GLU A 130 -0.41 -4.64 18.18
CA GLU A 130 -0.74 -6.06 18.27
C GLU A 130 -1.35 -6.52 16.95
N VAL A 131 -0.82 -7.61 16.42
CA VAL A 131 -1.36 -8.20 15.19
C VAL A 131 -2.54 -9.07 15.56
N ARG A 132 -3.62 -8.90 14.83
CA ARG A 132 -4.87 -9.65 15.04
C ARG A 132 -5.33 -10.20 13.71
N HIS A 133 -5.66 -11.48 13.64
CA HIS A 133 -6.40 -12.05 12.52
C HIS A 133 -7.84 -11.54 12.58
N VAL A 134 -8.34 -10.96 11.50
CA VAL A 134 -9.64 -10.25 11.49
C VAL A 134 -10.62 -10.79 10.47
N ALA A 135 -10.16 -11.50 9.45
CA ALA A 135 -11.03 -12.08 8.42
C ALA A 135 -10.35 -13.27 7.74
N ASP A 136 -11.15 -14.18 7.19
CA ASP A 136 -10.74 -15.25 6.29
C ASP A 136 -11.00 -14.87 4.84
N LEU A 137 -10.40 -15.60 3.89
CA LEU A 137 -10.56 -15.33 2.46
C LEU A 137 -12.03 -15.23 2.04
N ASN A 138 -12.89 -16.08 2.55
CA ASN A 138 -14.32 -16.11 2.22
C ASN A 138 -15.09 -14.88 2.73
N ASP A 139 -14.55 -14.10 3.65
CA ASP A 139 -15.18 -12.88 4.14
C ASP A 139 -15.06 -11.71 3.14
N PHE A 140 -14.14 -11.82 2.16
CA PHE A 140 -13.93 -10.76 1.16
C PHE A 140 -13.73 -11.26 -0.28
N TRP A 141 -13.80 -12.56 -0.52
CA TRP A 141 -13.64 -13.17 -1.85
C TRP A 141 -14.93 -13.87 -2.28
N CYS A 142 -15.37 -13.62 -3.51
CA CYS A 142 -16.55 -14.24 -4.11
C CYS A 142 -16.27 -14.75 -5.54
N GLY A 143 -15.09 -15.36 -5.74
CA GLY A 143 -14.74 -16.04 -7.00
C GLY A 143 -13.86 -15.24 -7.96
N GLN A 144 -13.36 -14.06 -7.59
CA GLN A 144 -12.41 -13.29 -8.41
C GLN A 144 -11.11 -14.09 -8.61
N LYS A 145 -10.49 -13.93 -9.79
CA LYS A 145 -9.21 -14.60 -10.12
C LYS A 145 -8.00 -14.01 -9.41
N VAL A 146 -8.12 -12.78 -8.96
CA VAL A 146 -7.05 -12.03 -8.28
C VAL A 146 -7.55 -11.55 -6.92
N VAL A 147 -6.69 -11.60 -5.93
CA VAL A 147 -6.91 -11.05 -4.58
C VAL A 147 -5.85 -9.98 -4.31
N ARG A 148 -6.27 -8.80 -3.92
CA ARG A 148 -5.39 -7.73 -3.44
C ARG A 148 -5.52 -7.59 -1.94
N LEU A 149 -4.43 -7.79 -1.23
CA LEU A 149 -4.39 -7.77 0.23
C LEU A 149 -3.95 -6.40 0.73
N LEU A 150 -4.71 -5.85 1.67
CA LEU A 150 -4.47 -4.55 2.30
C LEU A 150 -4.08 -4.70 3.78
N ASP A 151 -3.39 -5.76 4.11
CA ASP A 151 -2.88 -6.00 5.46
C ASP A 151 -1.85 -4.94 5.87
N ASP A 152 -1.68 -4.75 7.16
CA ASP A 152 -0.65 -3.85 7.70
C ASP A 152 0.72 -4.52 7.76
N ASN A 153 0.76 -5.79 8.21
CA ASN A 153 1.92 -6.67 8.18
C ASN A 153 1.46 -8.12 8.31
N ILE A 154 1.05 -8.70 7.22
CA ILE A 154 0.50 -10.07 7.17
C ILE A 154 1.49 -11.14 7.64
N MET A 155 2.80 -10.88 7.59
CA MET A 155 3.84 -11.83 8.02
C MET A 155 4.16 -11.73 9.53
N ALA A 156 3.50 -10.86 10.28
CA ALA A 156 3.88 -10.61 11.66
C ALA A 156 3.61 -11.81 12.59
N ASP A 157 2.60 -12.60 12.30
CA ASP A 157 2.38 -13.93 12.86
C ASP A 157 2.70 -14.99 11.79
N GLU A 158 3.64 -15.88 12.08
CA GLU A 158 4.12 -16.88 11.12
C GLU A 158 3.07 -17.98 10.86
N ASP A 159 2.39 -18.43 11.89
CA ASP A 159 1.41 -19.51 11.77
C ASP A 159 0.18 -19.06 11.00
N GLU A 160 -0.33 -17.86 11.32
CA GLU A 160 -1.43 -17.24 10.58
C GLU A 160 -1.04 -16.98 9.12
N PHE A 161 0.15 -16.43 8.85
CA PHE A 161 0.61 -16.21 7.47
C PHE A 161 0.65 -17.50 6.63
N VAL A 162 1.10 -18.60 7.22
CA VAL A 162 1.13 -19.90 6.53
C VAL A 162 -0.29 -20.41 6.28
N ALA A 163 -1.22 -20.23 7.24
CA ALA A 163 -2.61 -20.59 7.07
C ALA A 163 -3.31 -19.75 6.00
N ASP A 164 -3.05 -18.45 5.95
CA ASP A 164 -3.58 -17.52 4.94
C ASP A 164 -3.05 -17.87 3.54
N CYS A 165 -1.76 -18.16 3.41
CA CYS A 165 -1.18 -18.66 2.16
C CYS A 165 -1.84 -19.96 1.72
N LYS A 166 -2.20 -20.85 2.64
CA LYS A 166 -2.93 -22.08 2.31
C LYS A 166 -4.32 -21.78 1.78
N GLN A 167 -5.09 -20.88 2.39
CA GLN A 167 -6.41 -20.46 1.88
C GLN A 167 -6.30 -19.93 0.45
N LEU A 168 -5.32 -19.06 0.18
CA LEU A 168 -5.07 -18.47 -1.15
C LEU A 168 -4.64 -19.52 -2.18
N HIS A 169 -3.81 -20.48 -1.77
CA HIS A 169 -3.36 -21.59 -2.62
C HIS A 169 -4.54 -22.49 -2.99
N ASP A 170 -5.33 -22.91 -2.01
CA ASP A 170 -6.48 -23.82 -2.21
C ASP A 170 -7.57 -23.19 -3.09
N ALA A 171 -7.78 -21.86 -2.94
CA ALA A 171 -8.67 -21.09 -3.82
C ALA A 171 -8.09 -20.88 -5.24
N ASN A 172 -6.83 -21.24 -5.48
CA ASN A 172 -6.15 -21.13 -6.76
C ASN A 172 -6.13 -19.69 -7.34
N VAL A 173 -6.11 -18.68 -6.49
CA VAL A 173 -6.09 -17.25 -6.85
C VAL A 173 -4.67 -16.73 -7.09
N ARG A 174 -4.57 -15.61 -7.80
CA ARG A 174 -3.33 -14.84 -7.90
C ARG A 174 -3.38 -13.68 -6.92
N VAL A 175 -2.27 -13.38 -6.26
CA VAL A 175 -2.24 -12.40 -5.17
C VAL A 175 -1.40 -11.18 -5.52
N ILE A 176 -1.92 -10.00 -5.15
CA ILE A 176 -1.17 -8.73 -5.09
C ILE A 176 -0.90 -8.47 -3.61
N TRP A 177 0.39 -8.55 -3.25
CA TRP A 177 0.86 -8.33 -1.88
C TRP A 177 1.26 -6.87 -1.69
N GLU A 178 0.73 -6.20 -0.66
CA GLU A 178 1.06 -4.78 -0.38
C GLU A 178 1.93 -4.61 0.86
N ALA A 179 1.95 -5.56 1.80
CA ALA A 179 2.62 -5.39 3.09
C ALA A 179 3.30 -6.69 3.57
N LEU A 180 4.46 -7.00 2.97
CA LEU A 180 5.33 -8.09 3.41
C LEU A 180 6.56 -7.53 4.15
N ASP A 181 6.95 -8.21 5.22
CA ASP A 181 8.07 -7.81 6.07
C ASP A 181 9.28 -8.74 5.86
N ILE A 182 10.35 -8.23 5.26
CA ILE A 182 11.55 -9.00 4.97
C ILE A 182 12.22 -9.58 6.22
N ARG A 183 12.01 -8.97 7.39
CA ARG A 183 12.53 -9.46 8.70
C ARG A 183 11.88 -10.76 9.15
N ARG A 184 10.71 -11.08 8.61
CA ARG A 184 9.91 -12.27 8.91
C ARG A 184 10.12 -13.40 7.91
N VAL A 185 11.01 -13.21 6.94
CA VAL A 185 11.31 -14.24 5.95
C VAL A 185 12.25 -15.28 6.55
N ASN A 186 11.77 -16.51 6.62
CA ASN A 186 12.49 -17.74 6.90
C ASN A 186 12.08 -18.82 5.88
N ASP A 187 12.59 -20.04 5.99
CA ASP A 187 12.28 -21.09 5.01
C ASP A 187 10.77 -21.43 4.99
N ARG A 188 10.12 -21.47 6.15
CA ARG A 188 8.69 -21.80 6.26
C ARG A 188 7.81 -20.72 5.61
N THR A 189 8.04 -19.45 5.91
CA THR A 189 7.29 -18.34 5.31
C THR A 189 7.62 -18.18 3.82
N ALA A 190 8.86 -18.42 3.40
CA ALA A 190 9.25 -18.38 1.99
C ALA A 190 8.59 -19.51 1.18
N GLN A 191 8.47 -20.73 1.72
CA GLN A 191 7.74 -21.83 1.10
C GLN A 191 6.25 -21.54 0.98
N ALA A 192 5.64 -21.02 2.04
CA ALA A 192 4.24 -20.61 2.01
C ALA A 192 3.99 -19.53 0.92
N LEU A 193 4.82 -18.49 0.87
CA LEU A 193 4.75 -17.44 -0.15
C LEU A 193 4.97 -18.00 -1.56
N ALA A 194 5.90 -18.96 -1.74
CA ALA A 194 6.17 -19.58 -3.03
C ALA A 194 5.04 -20.47 -3.53
N SER A 195 4.23 -21.03 -2.64
CA SER A 195 3.07 -21.86 -2.99
C SER A 195 1.92 -21.08 -3.62
N VAL A 196 1.85 -19.76 -3.36
CA VAL A 196 0.79 -18.87 -3.84
C VAL A 196 1.16 -18.29 -5.20
N LYS A 197 0.20 -18.23 -6.13
CA LYS A 197 0.41 -17.58 -7.43
C LYS A 197 0.49 -16.06 -7.28
N GLN A 198 1.49 -15.45 -7.88
CA GLN A 198 1.73 -14.01 -7.81
C GLN A 198 1.15 -13.30 -9.03
N GLU A 199 0.32 -12.27 -8.84
CA GLU A 199 -0.19 -11.45 -9.95
C GLU A 199 0.85 -10.45 -10.44
N LYS A 200 1.56 -9.79 -9.52
CA LYS A 200 2.58 -8.77 -9.78
C LYS A 200 3.89 -9.10 -9.08
N SER A 201 4.79 -8.13 -9.02
CA SER A 201 5.97 -8.22 -8.17
C SER A 201 5.58 -8.36 -6.70
N ILE A 202 6.38 -9.08 -5.97
CA ILE A 202 6.26 -9.25 -4.52
C ILE A 202 7.00 -8.07 -3.87
N HIS A 203 6.30 -7.31 -3.02
CA HIS A 203 6.83 -6.07 -2.47
C HIS A 203 7.31 -6.27 -1.03
N PHE A 204 8.53 -5.85 -0.78
CA PHE A 204 9.14 -5.71 0.54
C PHE A 204 9.64 -4.29 0.75
N ALA A 205 10.25 -4.00 1.90
CA ALA A 205 10.89 -2.71 2.16
C ALA A 205 12.28 -2.88 2.79
N TRP A 206 13.17 -1.93 2.46
CA TRP A 206 14.45 -1.74 3.14
C TRP A 206 14.65 -0.26 3.46
N ASP A 207 14.11 0.19 4.60
CA ASP A 207 13.98 1.60 4.95
C ASP A 207 15.05 2.12 5.90
N SER A 208 15.78 1.25 6.59
CA SER A 208 16.77 1.64 7.61
C SER A 208 18.01 0.75 7.60
N LYS A 209 19.07 1.24 8.27
CA LYS A 209 20.30 0.45 8.48
C LYS A 209 20.04 -0.86 9.22
N ALA A 210 19.14 -0.86 10.18
CA ALA A 210 18.82 -2.05 10.98
C ALA A 210 18.24 -3.20 10.14
N GLN A 211 17.68 -2.91 8.97
CA GLN A 211 17.10 -3.92 8.07
C GLN A 211 18.13 -4.55 7.11
N GLY A 212 19.36 -4.02 6.97
CA GLY A 212 20.31 -4.42 5.94
C GLY A 212 20.60 -5.92 5.92
N GLY A 213 21.06 -6.48 7.03
CA GLY A 213 21.35 -7.90 7.12
C GLY A 213 20.10 -8.80 6.98
N TRP A 214 18.90 -8.30 7.27
CA TRP A 214 17.64 -9.00 7.03
C TRP A 214 17.27 -9.00 5.54
N ALA A 215 17.46 -7.87 4.85
CA ALA A 215 17.13 -7.77 3.43
C ALA A 215 17.95 -8.77 2.60
N GLU A 216 19.27 -8.81 2.78
CA GLU A 216 20.15 -9.72 2.05
C GLU A 216 19.84 -11.20 2.35
N ARG A 217 19.74 -11.58 3.64
CA ARG A 217 19.40 -12.94 4.04
C ARG A 217 18.01 -13.35 3.56
N GLY A 218 17.02 -12.45 3.69
CA GLY A 218 15.67 -12.72 3.24
C GLY A 218 15.59 -12.97 1.74
N ILE A 219 16.28 -12.17 0.92
CA ILE A 219 16.35 -12.35 -0.54
C ILE A 219 16.95 -13.71 -0.89
N GLU A 220 18.06 -14.12 -0.24
CA GLU A 220 18.67 -15.42 -0.49
C GLU A 220 17.76 -16.58 -0.03
N THR A 221 17.03 -16.41 1.07
CA THR A 221 16.04 -17.39 1.53
C THR A 221 14.89 -17.53 0.54
N LEU A 222 14.32 -16.42 0.06
CA LEU A 222 13.26 -16.43 -0.96
C LEU A 222 13.75 -17.11 -2.25
N LYS A 223 14.95 -16.79 -2.70
CA LYS A 223 15.58 -17.39 -3.88
C LYS A 223 15.76 -18.90 -3.74
N ARG A 224 16.28 -19.36 -2.58
CA ARG A 224 16.47 -20.79 -2.28
C ARG A 224 15.14 -21.55 -2.29
N ASN A 225 14.04 -20.90 -1.90
CA ASN A 225 12.69 -21.45 -1.91
C ASN A 225 11.91 -21.20 -3.22
N GLY A 226 12.62 -20.88 -4.32
CA GLY A 226 12.06 -20.86 -5.67
C GLY A 226 11.52 -19.51 -6.16
N ILE A 227 11.55 -18.47 -5.34
CA ILE A 227 11.10 -17.13 -5.76
C ILE A 227 12.24 -16.43 -6.52
N LYS A 228 11.97 -16.10 -7.78
CA LYS A 228 12.98 -15.46 -8.63
C LYS A 228 13.24 -14.01 -8.22
N PRO A 229 14.51 -13.55 -8.08
CA PRO A 229 14.84 -12.19 -7.64
C PRO A 229 14.17 -11.08 -8.46
N TYR A 230 14.04 -11.23 -9.77
CA TYR A 230 13.37 -10.25 -10.63
C TYR A 230 11.87 -10.07 -10.36
N ARG A 231 11.26 -11.00 -9.61
CA ARG A 231 9.87 -10.91 -9.12
C ARG A 231 9.77 -10.08 -7.84
N LEU A 232 10.90 -9.81 -7.19
CA LEU A 232 10.95 -9.01 -5.97
C LEU A 232 11.11 -7.52 -6.32
N MET A 233 10.39 -6.68 -5.59
CA MET A 233 10.56 -5.24 -5.58
C MET A 233 10.70 -4.77 -4.14
N PHE A 234 11.67 -3.90 -3.88
CA PHE A 234 11.87 -3.33 -2.56
C PHE A 234 11.63 -1.83 -2.58
N TYR A 235 10.71 -1.37 -1.76
CA TYR A 235 10.63 0.04 -1.40
C TYR A 235 11.87 0.43 -0.61
N VAL A 236 12.48 1.54 -0.95
CA VAL A 236 13.65 2.10 -0.29
C VAL A 236 13.30 3.52 0.13
N LEU A 237 12.97 3.72 1.41
CA LEU A 237 12.74 5.06 1.96
C LEU A 237 14.08 5.79 2.04
N VAL A 238 14.20 6.94 1.38
CA VAL A 238 15.43 7.75 1.34
C VAL A 238 15.24 9.08 2.06
N GLY A 239 16.31 9.59 2.68
CA GLY A 239 16.31 10.86 3.38
C GLY A 239 15.67 10.85 4.78
N HIS A 240 15.33 9.68 5.31
CA HIS A 240 14.87 9.53 6.70
C HIS A 240 15.88 8.69 7.50
N SER A 241 16.61 9.33 8.41
CA SER A 241 17.60 8.66 9.26
C SER A 241 18.71 7.90 8.52
N THR A 242 18.93 8.23 7.24
CA THR A 242 19.96 7.63 6.38
C THR A 242 20.74 8.73 5.64
N THR A 243 21.96 8.40 5.21
CA THR A 243 22.78 9.30 4.39
C THR A 243 22.63 8.98 2.90
N PRO A 244 22.93 9.93 1.99
CA PRO A 244 22.93 9.68 0.55
C PRO A 244 23.76 8.47 0.12
N GLU A 245 24.90 8.25 0.74
CA GLU A 245 25.80 7.12 0.44
C GLU A 245 25.15 5.80 0.84
N TYR A 246 24.45 5.77 2.00
CA TYR A 246 23.76 4.57 2.45
C TYR A 246 22.48 4.32 1.63
N ASP A 247 21.79 5.37 1.21
CA ASP A 247 20.64 5.26 0.30
C ASP A 247 21.07 4.61 -1.02
N MET A 248 22.16 5.10 -1.61
CA MET A 248 22.75 4.53 -2.81
C MET A 248 23.24 3.09 -2.59
N HIS A 249 23.87 2.81 -1.46
CA HIS A 249 24.32 1.44 -1.10
C HIS A 249 23.17 0.44 -1.14
N ARG A 250 22.01 0.77 -0.52
CA ARG A 250 20.82 -0.10 -0.52
C ARG A 250 20.31 -0.35 -1.95
N ILE A 251 20.17 0.71 -2.75
CA ILE A 251 19.71 0.64 -4.13
C ILE A 251 20.62 -0.28 -4.96
N MET A 252 21.93 -0.07 -4.89
CA MET A 252 22.90 -0.83 -5.66
C MET A 252 23.05 -2.27 -5.18
N THR A 253 22.90 -2.53 -3.88
CA THR A 253 22.87 -3.88 -3.32
C THR A 253 21.68 -4.67 -3.85
N LEU A 254 20.47 -4.10 -3.82
CA LEU A 254 19.27 -4.72 -4.39
C LEU A 254 19.43 -5.00 -5.88
N HIS A 255 19.97 -4.05 -6.63
CA HIS A 255 20.26 -4.24 -8.05
C HIS A 255 21.23 -5.40 -8.32
N LYS A 256 22.30 -5.48 -7.55
CA LYS A 256 23.30 -6.55 -7.61
C LYS A 256 22.71 -7.94 -7.32
N LEU A 257 21.75 -8.01 -6.41
CA LEU A 257 21.00 -9.23 -6.09
C LEU A 257 19.93 -9.58 -7.15
N GLY A 258 19.78 -8.78 -8.21
CA GLY A 258 18.78 -8.97 -9.26
C GLY A 258 17.36 -8.58 -8.85
N VAL A 259 17.22 -7.82 -7.77
CA VAL A 259 15.96 -7.32 -7.23
C VAL A 259 15.68 -5.90 -7.74
N ASN A 260 14.43 -5.54 -7.91
CA ASN A 260 14.03 -4.22 -8.37
C ASN A 260 13.93 -3.24 -7.19
N PRO A 261 14.80 -2.23 -7.04
CA PRO A 261 14.61 -1.16 -6.08
C PRO A 261 13.52 -0.19 -6.56
N PHE A 262 12.77 0.38 -5.61
CA PHE A 262 11.82 1.45 -5.85
C PHE A 262 12.00 2.53 -4.77
N VAL A 263 12.52 3.68 -5.14
CA VAL A 263 12.85 4.76 -4.22
C VAL A 263 11.60 5.53 -3.81
N MET A 264 11.43 5.68 -2.50
CA MET A 264 10.38 6.46 -1.84
C MET A 264 10.99 7.68 -1.16
N PRO A 265 10.87 8.90 -1.70
CA PRO A 265 11.34 10.11 -1.02
C PRO A 265 10.56 10.36 0.27
N PHE A 266 11.25 10.54 1.39
CA PHE A 266 10.64 11.01 2.63
C PHE A 266 10.19 12.47 2.50
N ASN A 267 11.05 13.32 1.95
CA ASN A 267 10.73 14.70 1.59
C ASN A 267 10.69 14.85 0.06
N LYS A 268 9.49 14.93 -0.50
CA LYS A 268 9.30 15.07 -1.95
C LYS A 268 9.82 16.39 -2.53
N SER A 269 9.99 17.42 -1.68
CA SER A 269 10.53 18.72 -2.06
C SER A 269 12.07 18.77 -2.02
N ASP A 270 12.72 17.74 -1.46
CA ASP A 270 14.17 17.63 -1.47
C ASP A 270 14.67 17.25 -2.86
N PRO A 271 15.53 18.07 -3.51
CA PRO A 271 15.95 17.83 -4.88
C PRO A 271 16.74 16.52 -5.06
N TYR A 272 17.60 16.16 -4.11
CA TYR A 272 18.36 14.92 -4.16
C TYR A 272 17.42 13.72 -4.16
N GLN A 273 16.50 13.64 -3.18
CA GLN A 273 15.54 12.55 -3.05
C GLN A 273 14.62 12.45 -4.28
N HIS A 274 14.19 13.61 -4.80
CA HIS A 274 13.35 13.70 -5.99
C HIS A 274 14.06 13.14 -7.24
N HIS A 275 15.30 13.59 -7.49
CA HIS A 275 16.07 13.13 -8.65
C HIS A 275 16.48 11.66 -8.52
N LEU A 276 16.84 11.21 -7.31
CA LEU A 276 17.16 9.81 -7.03
C LEU A 276 15.97 8.88 -7.33
N ALA A 277 14.77 9.30 -6.89
CA ALA A 277 13.55 8.54 -7.19
C ALA A 277 13.24 8.49 -8.69
N ARG A 278 13.35 9.62 -9.40
CA ARG A 278 13.10 9.65 -10.84
C ARG A 278 14.10 8.80 -11.64
N TRP A 279 15.36 8.80 -11.23
CA TRP A 279 16.38 7.96 -11.83
C TRP A 279 16.15 6.48 -11.57
N CYS A 280 16.01 6.09 -10.31
CA CYS A 280 15.89 4.70 -9.90
C CYS A 280 14.58 4.04 -10.37
N ASN A 281 13.44 4.75 -10.25
CA ASN A 281 12.13 4.21 -10.56
C ASN A 281 11.85 4.12 -12.07
N ASN A 282 12.64 4.81 -12.90
CA ASN A 282 12.64 4.60 -14.34
C ASN A 282 13.62 3.48 -14.69
N LYS A 283 13.11 2.25 -14.81
CA LYS A 283 13.94 1.05 -15.08
C LYS A 283 14.84 1.15 -16.30
N PHE A 284 14.44 1.93 -17.31
CA PHE A 284 15.23 2.13 -18.52
C PHE A 284 16.44 3.03 -18.24
N VAL A 285 16.22 4.15 -17.56
CA VAL A 285 17.28 5.07 -17.16
C VAL A 285 18.24 4.42 -16.18
N PHE A 286 17.69 3.78 -15.13
CA PHE A 286 18.45 3.10 -14.09
C PHE A 286 19.44 2.05 -14.61
N LYS A 287 19.05 1.32 -15.67
CA LYS A 287 19.92 0.29 -16.27
C LYS A 287 21.01 0.86 -17.20
N LYS A 288 20.85 2.07 -17.71
CA LYS A 288 21.72 2.63 -18.74
C LYS A 288 22.66 3.73 -18.25
N THR A 289 22.32 4.39 -17.15
CA THR A 289 22.99 5.62 -16.72
C THR A 289 23.20 5.54 -15.21
N SER A 290 24.39 5.86 -14.73
CA SER A 290 24.65 6.05 -13.31
C SER A 290 23.92 7.30 -12.80
N PHE A 291 23.70 7.39 -11.47
CA PHE A 291 23.04 8.57 -10.90
C PHE A 291 23.87 9.85 -11.10
N ASP A 292 25.20 9.74 -11.06
CA ASP A 292 26.12 10.87 -11.26
C ASP A 292 26.12 11.40 -12.70
N GLU A 293 25.75 10.56 -13.66
CA GLU A 293 25.60 10.91 -15.08
C GLU A 293 24.17 11.24 -15.47
N TYR A 294 23.20 11.06 -14.55
CA TYR A 294 21.80 11.35 -14.82
C TYR A 294 21.58 12.83 -15.09
N GLU A 295 21.33 13.19 -16.35
CA GLU A 295 21.33 14.57 -16.86
C GLU A 295 20.49 15.55 -16.02
N PRO A 296 19.25 15.24 -15.57
CA PRO A 296 18.47 16.16 -14.74
C PRO A 296 19.15 16.46 -13.38
N TRP A 297 19.82 15.49 -12.78
CA TRP A 297 20.58 15.68 -11.55
C TRP A 297 21.85 16.50 -11.77
N VAL A 298 22.58 16.21 -12.85
CA VAL A 298 23.80 16.97 -13.24
C VAL A 298 23.46 18.44 -13.51
N LYS A 299 22.38 18.71 -14.25
CA LYS A 299 21.90 20.08 -14.51
C LYS A 299 21.53 20.80 -13.20
N TYR A 300 20.83 20.14 -12.31
CA TYR A 300 20.47 20.73 -11.03
C TYR A 300 21.71 21.08 -10.19
N ARG A 301 22.68 20.18 -10.05
CA ARG A 301 23.93 20.47 -9.32
C ARG A 301 24.67 21.68 -9.87
N LYS A 302 24.84 21.73 -11.21
CA LYS A 302 25.49 22.88 -11.88
C LYS A 302 24.78 24.21 -11.65
N SER A 303 23.46 24.19 -11.46
CA SER A 303 22.70 25.42 -11.15
C SER A 303 22.95 25.95 -9.74
N LEU A 304 23.41 25.09 -8.82
CA LEU A 304 23.77 25.50 -7.45
C LEU A 304 25.15 26.12 -7.37
N ASP A 305 26.08 25.68 -8.25
CA ASP A 305 27.47 26.18 -8.26
C ASP A 305 27.61 27.63 -8.81
N GLY A 306 26.50 28.22 -9.30
CA GLY A 306 26.43 29.55 -9.88
C GLY A 306 27.18 29.67 -11.24
N PRO A 307 26.98 30.71 -12.02
CA PRO A 307 27.87 31.00 -13.15
C PRO A 307 29.24 31.29 -12.56
N SER A 308 30.24 30.48 -12.93
CA SER A 308 31.66 30.83 -12.71
C SER A 308 31.87 32.24 -13.23
N GLY A 309 32.02 33.21 -12.33
CA GLY A 309 32.33 34.58 -12.68
C GLY A 309 33.56 34.62 -13.58
N PRO A 310 33.68 35.59 -14.49
CA PRO A 310 34.83 35.68 -15.32
C PRO A 310 36.08 35.78 -14.45
N SER A 311 37.00 34.86 -14.62
CA SER A 311 38.34 34.93 -14.04
C SER A 311 38.97 36.27 -14.50
N LEU A 312 39.20 37.17 -13.53
CA LEU A 312 40.01 38.36 -13.68
C LEU A 312 41.47 38.00 -13.95
#